data_ca7071979788a416d8bd424c828d8ce7
#
_entry.id   ca7071979788a416d8bd424c828d8ce7
#
_cell.length_a   1.000
_cell.length_b   1.000
_cell.length_c   1.000
_cell.angle_alpha   90.00
_cell.angle_beta   90.00
_cell.angle_gamma   90.00
#
_symmetry.space_group_name_H-M   'P 1'
#
loop_
_entity.id
_entity.type
_entity.pdbx_description
1 polymer ?
#
loop_
_entity_poly.entity_id
_entity_poly.type
_entity_poly.pdbx_seq_one_letter_code
_entity_poly.pdbx_strand_id
1 'polypeptide(L)'
;ASQLAGDEVYIWGSLVNLKNPWYGRVDYYHQDFANYKPRGYTKPSVVNCFTFLDQHNINNAPLNIFPGSHKEGLLDHLSVFDVNGMHKLVVDPKDLNRAYKKYGHKVIEAEPGDVLYFHSLLIHGSGHNSSPNPRMIILTQVNPKKNKPVESLSKIKEFNLSRAQKEIEQAKLRYEFYKNKYEKQLK
;
A
#
# COMPACT_ATOMS: atom_id res chain seq x y z
N ALA A 1 -3.34 1.65 20.10
CA ALA A 1 -4.20 1.26 18.96
C ALA A 1 -5.68 1.29 19.35
N SER A 2 -6.11 0.62 20.43
CA SER A 2 -7.52 0.56 20.87
C SER A 2 -8.14 1.94 21.10
N GLN A 3 -7.42 2.89 21.67
CA GLN A 3 -7.88 4.26 21.85
C GLN A 3 -8.19 4.96 20.52
N LEU A 4 -7.33 4.76 19.50
CA LEU A 4 -7.54 5.31 18.16
C LEU A 4 -8.70 4.64 17.43
N ALA A 5 -8.86 3.33 17.64
CA ALA A 5 -9.92 2.54 17.01
C ALA A 5 -11.28 2.69 17.70
N GLY A 6 -11.33 3.21 18.94
CA GLY A 6 -12.54 3.34 19.77
C GLY A 6 -13.17 2.00 20.16
N ASP A 7 -12.40 0.90 20.15
CA ASP A 7 -12.85 -0.45 20.45
C ASP A 7 -11.67 -1.33 20.86
N GLU A 8 -11.94 -2.52 21.38
CA GLU A 8 -10.94 -3.58 21.46
C GLU A 8 -10.51 -4.00 20.05
N VAL A 9 -9.21 -4.19 19.88
CA VAL A 9 -8.62 -4.52 18.59
C VAL A 9 -7.94 -5.89 18.60
N TYR A 10 -7.82 -6.48 17.44
CA TYR A 10 -6.96 -7.64 17.18
C TYR A 10 -6.00 -7.34 16.03
N ILE A 11 -4.89 -8.05 15.98
CA ILE A 11 -3.97 -7.99 14.85
C ILE A 11 -4.66 -8.64 13.66
N TRP A 12 -4.94 -7.83 12.62
CA TRP A 12 -5.56 -8.28 11.39
C TRP A 12 -4.55 -8.80 10.38
N GLY A 13 -3.37 -8.19 10.37
CA GLY A 13 -2.24 -8.58 9.56
C GLY A 13 -0.96 -7.95 10.05
N SER A 14 0.17 -8.60 9.74
CA SER A 14 1.49 -8.04 9.98
C SER A 14 2.42 -8.47 8.86
N LEU A 15 3.28 -7.58 8.42
CA LEU A 15 4.31 -7.85 7.43
C LEU A 15 5.54 -6.97 7.64
N VAL A 16 6.67 -7.44 7.14
CA VAL A 16 7.88 -6.62 7.02
C VAL A 16 7.90 -5.99 5.63
N ASN A 17 8.01 -4.67 5.57
CA ASN A 17 8.20 -3.94 4.33
C ASN A 17 9.67 -3.49 4.25
N LEU A 18 10.42 -4.16 3.38
CA LEU A 18 11.82 -3.89 3.13
C LEU A 18 12.01 -3.13 1.81
N LYS A 19 12.72 -2.05 1.87
CA LYS A 19 13.25 -1.32 0.72
C LYS A 19 14.76 -1.54 0.65
N ASN A 20 15.17 -2.43 -0.24
CA ASN A 20 16.59 -2.70 -0.46
C ASN A 20 17.35 -1.44 -0.91
N PRO A 21 18.65 -1.32 -0.60
CA PRO A 21 19.49 -0.25 -1.11
C PRO A 21 19.40 -0.15 -2.64
N TRP A 22 19.34 1.06 -3.18
CA TRP A 22 19.41 1.41 -4.60
C TRP A 22 18.24 0.98 -5.50
N TYR A 23 17.40 0.01 -5.10
CA TYR A 23 16.33 -0.51 -5.97
C TYR A 23 15.03 -0.88 -5.25
N GLY A 24 14.80 -0.40 -4.05
CA GLY A 24 13.58 -0.68 -3.29
C GLY A 24 12.31 -0.37 -4.09
N ARG A 25 11.30 -1.24 -3.96
CA ARG A 25 10.03 -1.14 -4.68
C ARG A 25 9.31 0.18 -4.40
N VAL A 26 8.67 0.77 -5.40
CA VAL A 26 7.73 1.89 -5.23
C VAL A 26 6.39 1.37 -4.70
N ASP A 27 5.86 2.04 -3.70
CA ASP A 27 4.47 1.91 -3.30
C ASP A 27 3.74 3.18 -3.72
N TYR A 28 2.92 3.09 -4.79
CA TYR A 28 2.16 4.21 -5.33
C TYR A 28 1.19 4.76 -4.31
N TYR A 29 0.77 6.01 -4.47
CA TYR A 29 -0.20 6.63 -3.56
C TYR A 29 -1.53 5.91 -3.60
N HIS A 30 -1.96 5.43 -2.44
CA HIS A 30 -3.17 4.65 -2.26
C HIS A 30 -3.79 4.89 -0.88
N GLN A 31 -4.98 4.37 -0.72
CA GLN A 31 -5.66 4.21 0.57
C GLN A 31 -5.80 2.71 0.82
N ASP A 32 -5.34 2.22 1.95
CA ASP A 32 -5.37 0.78 2.26
C ASP A 32 -6.78 0.19 2.23
N PHE A 33 -7.78 0.99 2.62
CA PHE A 33 -9.16 0.57 2.63
C PHE A 33 -9.68 0.15 1.24
N ALA A 34 -9.10 0.67 0.17
CA ALA A 34 -9.41 0.22 -1.19
C ALA A 34 -9.15 -1.29 -1.39
N ASN A 35 -8.17 -1.85 -0.65
CA ASN A 35 -7.86 -3.27 -0.65
C ASN A 35 -8.73 -4.08 0.34
N TYR A 36 -9.34 -3.44 1.34
CA TYR A 36 -10.14 -4.13 2.37
C TYR A 36 -11.61 -4.20 1.99
N LYS A 37 -12.13 -3.17 1.32
CA LYS A 37 -13.52 -3.11 0.87
C LYS A 37 -13.94 -4.33 0.03
N PRO A 38 -13.16 -4.77 -0.98
CA PRO A 38 -13.48 -5.99 -1.74
C PRO A 38 -13.41 -7.28 -0.93
N ARG A 39 -12.83 -7.24 0.28
CA ARG A 39 -12.79 -8.37 1.21
C ARG A 39 -13.97 -8.37 2.19
N GLY A 40 -15.01 -7.58 1.90
CA GLY A 40 -16.24 -7.53 2.67
C GLY A 40 -16.24 -6.55 3.83
N TYR A 41 -15.19 -5.75 4.04
CA TYR A 41 -15.18 -4.73 5.08
C TYR A 41 -15.88 -3.47 4.60
N THR A 42 -16.95 -3.07 5.30
CA THR A 42 -17.75 -1.87 4.94
C THR A 42 -17.28 -0.62 5.66
N LYS A 43 -16.58 -0.78 6.80
CA LYS A 43 -16.10 0.34 7.60
C LYS A 43 -14.56 0.44 7.52
N PRO A 44 -14.00 1.63 7.28
CA PRO A 44 -12.55 1.85 7.16
C PRO A 44 -11.88 1.97 8.54
N SER A 45 -12.24 1.10 9.48
CA SER A 45 -11.84 1.23 10.89
C SER A 45 -10.48 0.59 11.21
N VAL A 46 -9.82 0.00 10.23
CA VAL A 46 -8.47 -0.56 10.42
C VAL A 46 -7.49 0.58 10.67
N VAL A 47 -6.66 0.42 11.70
CA VAL A 47 -5.56 1.34 12.02
C VAL A 47 -4.25 0.66 11.62
N ASN A 48 -3.45 1.36 10.83
CA ASN A 48 -2.10 0.95 10.48
C ASN A 48 -1.12 1.43 11.56
N CYS A 49 -0.18 0.56 11.91
CA CYS A 49 0.89 0.83 12.85
C CYS A 49 2.21 0.50 12.15
N PHE A 50 3.00 1.50 11.82
CA PHE A 50 4.35 1.34 11.28
C PHE A 50 5.35 1.47 12.40
N THR A 51 6.08 0.40 12.69
CA THR A 51 7.24 0.42 13.58
C THR A 51 8.49 0.52 12.71
N PHE A 52 9.25 1.59 12.87
CA PHE A 52 10.45 1.86 12.10
C PHE A 52 11.63 1.07 12.69
N LEU A 53 12.26 0.24 11.87
CA LEU A 53 13.42 -0.58 12.29
C LEU A 53 14.75 0.06 11.89
N ASP A 54 14.73 0.90 10.86
CA ASP A 54 15.87 1.67 10.38
C ASP A 54 15.51 3.16 10.40
N GLN A 55 16.52 4.02 10.31
CA GLN A 55 16.31 5.45 10.11
C GLN A 55 15.60 5.69 8.78
N HIS A 56 14.58 6.52 8.79
CA HIS A 56 13.86 6.97 7.61
C HIS A 56 14.19 8.42 7.29
N ASN A 57 14.71 8.66 6.11
CA ASN A 57 15.06 10.00 5.61
C ASN A 57 14.68 10.12 4.13
N ILE A 58 14.81 11.33 3.59
CA ILE A 58 14.39 11.64 2.22
C ILE A 58 15.01 10.75 1.13
N ASN A 59 16.17 10.14 1.39
CA ASN A 59 16.93 9.37 0.39
C ASN A 59 16.60 7.88 0.38
N ASN A 60 16.05 7.33 1.49
CA ASN A 60 15.85 5.88 1.63
C ASN A 60 14.38 5.45 1.51
N ALA A 61 13.62 6.13 0.67
CA ALA A 61 12.21 5.83 0.39
C ALA A 61 11.30 5.99 1.62
N PRO A 62 11.27 7.14 2.27
CA PRO A 62 10.42 7.39 3.41
C PRO A 62 8.94 7.29 3.05
N LEU A 63 8.11 7.12 4.04
CA LEU A 63 6.67 7.21 3.86
C LEU A 63 6.28 8.66 3.53
N ASN A 64 5.48 8.82 2.51
CA ASN A 64 4.89 10.09 2.11
C ASN A 64 3.40 10.05 2.37
N ILE A 65 2.86 11.09 2.98
CA ILE A 65 1.45 11.18 3.35
C ILE A 65 0.81 12.49 2.95
N PHE A 66 -0.52 12.49 2.87
CA PHE A 66 -1.35 13.70 2.75
C PHE A 66 -2.12 13.89 4.06
N PRO A 67 -1.59 14.71 5.01
CA PRO A 67 -2.16 14.85 6.35
C PRO A 67 -3.61 15.34 6.30
N GLY A 68 -4.55 14.57 6.87
CA GLY A 68 -5.97 14.93 6.86
C GLY A 68 -6.78 14.34 5.69
N SER A 69 -6.15 13.75 4.68
CA SER A 69 -6.83 13.19 3.50
C SER A 69 -7.81 12.05 3.82
N HIS A 70 -7.66 11.37 4.95
CA HIS A 70 -8.62 10.36 5.42
C HIS A 70 -10.04 10.91 5.61
N LYS A 71 -10.21 12.23 5.75
CA LYS A 71 -11.50 12.91 5.90
C LYS A 71 -12.31 12.97 4.61
N GLU A 72 -11.68 12.73 3.45
CA GLU A 72 -12.36 12.67 2.15
C GLU A 72 -13.17 11.37 1.94
N GLY A 73 -13.03 10.40 2.82
CA GLY A 73 -13.57 9.07 2.59
C GLY A 73 -12.71 8.25 1.62
N LEU A 74 -13.30 7.20 1.05
CA LEU A 74 -12.64 6.39 0.04
C LEU A 74 -12.75 7.10 -1.33
N LEU A 75 -11.60 7.41 -1.88
CA LEU A 75 -11.47 8.02 -3.21
C LEU A 75 -11.49 6.96 -4.32
N ASP A 76 -11.61 7.39 -5.56
CA ASP A 76 -11.50 6.51 -6.72
C ASP A 76 -10.07 6.01 -6.89
N HIS A 77 -9.94 4.72 -7.22
CA HIS A 77 -8.66 4.07 -7.44
C HIS A 77 -8.61 3.45 -8.84
N LEU A 78 -7.50 3.69 -9.52
CA LEU A 78 -7.16 3.01 -10.76
C LEU A 78 -6.51 1.66 -10.46
N SER A 79 -6.84 0.67 -11.27
CA SER A 79 -6.18 -0.64 -11.25
C SER A 79 -4.99 -0.60 -12.20
N VAL A 80 -3.77 -0.69 -11.68
CA VAL A 80 -2.54 -0.64 -12.47
C VAL A 80 -1.65 -1.84 -12.14
N PHE A 81 -0.70 -2.13 -13.02
CA PHE A 81 0.37 -3.10 -12.76
C PHE A 81 1.70 -2.37 -12.66
N ASP A 82 2.48 -2.68 -11.64
CA ASP A 82 3.83 -2.14 -11.51
C ASP A 82 4.80 -2.82 -12.50
N VAL A 83 6.04 -2.35 -12.53
CA VAL A 83 7.08 -2.88 -13.44
C VAL A 83 7.36 -4.38 -13.24
N ASN A 84 6.99 -4.93 -12.10
CA ASN A 84 7.11 -6.36 -11.80
C ASN A 84 5.83 -7.15 -12.12
N GLY A 85 4.82 -6.50 -12.71
CA GLY A 85 3.53 -7.12 -13.03
C GLY A 85 2.64 -7.33 -11.81
N MET A 86 2.94 -6.71 -10.68
CA MET A 86 2.11 -6.79 -9.47
C MET A 86 0.95 -5.80 -9.57
N HIS A 87 -0.25 -6.30 -9.34
CA HIS A 87 -1.45 -5.47 -9.31
C HIS A 87 -1.42 -4.47 -8.15
N LYS A 88 -1.72 -3.22 -8.45
CA LYS A 88 -1.79 -2.11 -7.49
C LYS A 88 -3.08 -1.32 -7.67
N LEU A 89 -3.65 -0.87 -6.56
CA LEU A 89 -4.68 0.16 -6.54
C LEU A 89 -4.00 1.50 -6.26
N VAL A 90 -4.25 2.49 -7.11
CA VAL A 90 -3.62 3.81 -7.05
C VAL A 90 -4.72 4.85 -7.05
N VAL A 91 -4.66 5.83 -6.15
CA VAL A 91 -5.62 6.95 -6.14
C VAL A 91 -5.62 7.62 -7.51
N ASP A 92 -6.81 7.89 -8.05
CA ASP A 92 -6.94 8.59 -9.33
C ASP A 92 -6.14 9.91 -9.28
N PRO A 93 -5.29 10.20 -10.30
CA PRO A 93 -4.46 11.41 -10.32
C PRO A 93 -5.23 12.72 -10.11
N LYS A 94 -6.49 12.81 -10.58
CA LYS A 94 -7.33 14.00 -10.35
C LYS A 94 -7.64 14.21 -8.87
N ASP A 95 -7.91 13.12 -8.14
CA ASP A 95 -8.20 13.15 -6.71
C ASP A 95 -6.91 13.37 -5.90
N LEU A 96 -5.80 12.81 -6.36
CA LEU A 96 -4.49 13.04 -5.75
C LEU A 96 -4.09 14.52 -5.86
N ASN A 97 -4.27 15.14 -7.03
CA ASN A 97 -4.02 16.57 -7.25
C ASN A 97 -4.91 17.46 -6.36
N ARG A 98 -6.19 17.09 -6.22
CA ARG A 98 -7.11 17.78 -5.30
C ARG A 98 -6.67 17.67 -3.85
N ALA A 99 -6.30 16.47 -3.42
CA ALA A 99 -5.80 16.21 -2.07
C ALA A 99 -4.49 16.97 -1.80
N TYR A 100 -3.57 17.01 -2.77
CA TYR A 100 -2.32 17.77 -2.67
C TYR A 100 -2.59 19.27 -2.43
N LYS A 101 -3.48 19.87 -3.21
CA LYS A 101 -3.84 21.29 -3.05
C LYS A 101 -4.49 21.59 -1.71
N LYS A 102 -5.30 20.65 -1.19
CA LYS A 102 -6.08 20.85 0.04
C LYS A 102 -5.30 20.56 1.30
N TYR A 103 -4.50 19.52 1.32
CA TYR A 103 -3.86 18.98 2.52
C TYR A 103 -2.33 19.12 2.53
N GLY A 104 -1.75 19.47 1.40
CA GLY A 104 -0.30 19.45 1.24
C GLY A 104 0.25 18.02 1.21
N HIS A 105 1.55 17.92 1.28
CA HIS A 105 2.30 16.67 1.23
C HIS A 105 3.37 16.68 2.33
N LYS A 106 3.52 15.58 3.05
CA LYS A 106 4.51 15.46 4.11
C LYS A 106 5.33 14.18 3.94
N VAL A 107 6.63 14.32 3.99
CA VAL A 107 7.59 13.23 4.13
C VAL A 107 7.70 12.88 5.61
N ILE A 108 7.64 11.61 5.95
CA ILE A 108 7.83 11.12 7.32
C ILE A 108 9.27 10.68 7.48
N GLU A 109 10.02 11.46 8.22
CA GLU A 109 11.34 11.09 8.74
C GLU A 109 11.16 10.49 10.13
N ALA A 110 11.89 9.43 10.43
CA ALA A 110 11.75 8.69 11.68
C ALA A 110 13.05 7.98 12.06
N GLU A 111 13.24 7.81 13.35
CA GLU A 111 14.35 7.05 13.91
C GLU A 111 13.93 5.61 14.22
N PRO A 112 14.88 4.66 14.30
CA PRO A 112 14.59 3.29 14.73
C PRO A 112 13.90 3.28 16.10
N GLY A 113 12.76 2.54 16.16
CA GLY A 113 11.92 2.48 17.35
C GLY A 113 10.74 3.44 17.36
N ASP A 114 10.72 4.43 16.50
CA ASP A 114 9.54 5.28 16.33
C ASP A 114 8.35 4.46 15.82
N VAL A 115 7.15 4.94 16.17
CA VAL A 115 5.91 4.28 15.74
C VAL A 115 4.93 5.32 15.19
N LEU A 116 4.46 5.08 13.96
CA LEU A 116 3.44 5.90 13.32
C LEU A 116 2.12 5.15 13.23
N TYR A 117 1.06 5.73 13.80
CA TYR A 117 -0.31 5.25 13.61
C TYR A 117 -1.05 6.09 12.59
N PHE A 118 -1.76 5.46 11.66
CA PHE A 118 -2.58 6.19 10.70
C PHE A 118 -3.81 5.39 10.25
N HIS A 119 -4.81 6.14 9.81
CA HIS A 119 -6.09 5.63 9.37
C HIS A 119 -6.00 4.97 7.99
N SER A 120 -6.74 3.88 7.76
CA SER A 120 -6.74 3.13 6.48
C SER A 120 -7.21 3.94 5.25
N LEU A 121 -7.82 5.09 5.45
CA LEU A 121 -8.17 6.06 4.39
C LEU A 121 -7.12 7.16 4.19
N LEU A 122 -6.02 7.19 4.95
CA LEU A 122 -4.96 8.15 4.69
C LEU A 122 -4.30 7.85 3.35
N ILE A 123 -4.22 8.85 2.48
CA ILE A 123 -3.44 8.74 1.24
C ILE A 123 -1.97 8.70 1.62
N HIS A 124 -1.28 7.63 1.20
CA HIS A 124 0.13 7.45 1.47
C HIS A 124 0.82 6.66 0.37
N GLY A 125 2.13 6.74 0.34
CA GLY A 125 2.97 6.03 -0.62
C GLY A 125 4.44 6.13 -0.25
N SER A 126 5.33 5.50 -1.02
CA SER A 126 6.78 5.62 -0.85
C SER A 126 7.52 5.37 -2.16
N GLY A 127 8.60 6.11 -2.38
CA GLY A 127 9.41 6.02 -3.58
C GLY A 127 10.41 4.86 -3.59
N HIS A 128 11.42 4.99 -4.47
CA HIS A 128 12.60 4.15 -4.46
C HIS A 128 13.51 4.48 -3.28
N ASN A 129 14.26 3.47 -2.84
CA ASN A 129 15.40 3.70 -1.97
C ASN A 129 16.62 4.11 -2.84
N SER A 130 17.02 5.36 -2.75
CA SER A 130 18.17 5.93 -3.49
C SER A 130 19.41 6.05 -2.60
N SER A 131 19.50 5.23 -1.56
CA SER A 131 20.59 5.23 -0.58
C SER A 131 21.31 3.88 -0.50
N PRO A 132 22.53 3.83 0.06
CA PRO A 132 23.23 2.58 0.32
C PRO A 132 22.66 1.77 1.49
N ASN A 133 21.72 2.34 2.26
CA ASN A 133 21.19 1.71 3.45
C ASN A 133 19.80 1.11 3.18
N PRO A 134 19.49 -0.06 3.71
CA PRO A 134 18.12 -0.60 3.66
C PRO A 134 17.15 0.28 4.44
N ARG A 135 15.87 0.15 4.16
CA ARG A 135 14.80 0.76 4.95
C ARG A 135 13.74 -0.29 5.26
N MET A 136 13.57 -0.58 6.50
CA MET A 136 12.69 -1.64 6.97
C MET A 136 11.69 -1.12 8.00
N ILE A 137 10.45 -1.53 7.85
CA ILE A 137 9.38 -1.32 8.83
C ILE A 137 8.67 -2.63 9.11
N ILE A 138 8.12 -2.74 10.31
CA ILE A 138 7.05 -3.69 10.58
C ILE A 138 5.74 -2.94 10.41
N LEU A 139 4.94 -3.35 9.44
CA LEU A 139 3.56 -2.90 9.30
C LEU A 139 2.66 -3.86 10.06
N THR A 140 2.05 -3.39 11.12
CA THR A 140 0.99 -4.10 11.85
C THR A 140 -0.34 -3.41 11.60
N GLN A 141 -1.31 -4.16 11.13
CA GLN A 141 -2.67 -3.68 10.92
C GLN A 141 -3.56 -4.21 12.03
N VAL A 142 -4.22 -3.32 12.74
CA VAL A 142 -5.15 -3.68 13.81
C VAL A 142 -6.57 -3.32 13.43
N ASN A 143 -7.48 -4.24 13.71
CA ASN A 143 -8.89 -4.10 13.36
C ASN A 143 -9.75 -4.17 14.61
N PRO A 144 -10.74 -3.25 14.78
CA PRO A 144 -11.73 -3.34 15.84
C PRO A 144 -12.49 -4.67 15.80
N LYS A 145 -12.74 -5.28 16.96
CA LYS A 145 -13.48 -6.54 17.05
C LYS A 145 -14.88 -6.46 16.44
N LYS A 146 -15.49 -5.28 16.47
CA LYS A 146 -16.82 -5.02 15.88
C LYS A 146 -16.80 -4.85 14.36
N ASN A 147 -15.63 -4.59 13.76
CA ASN A 147 -15.49 -4.43 12.31
C ASN A 147 -15.28 -5.78 11.64
N LYS A 148 -16.36 -6.50 11.44
CA LYS A 148 -16.35 -7.81 10.77
C LYS A 148 -16.70 -7.67 9.29
N PRO A 149 -16.18 -8.54 8.42
CA PRO A 149 -16.61 -8.56 7.03
C PRO A 149 -18.08 -8.98 6.96
N VAL A 150 -18.85 -8.32 6.11
CA VAL A 150 -20.27 -8.63 5.89
C VAL A 150 -20.50 -9.53 4.70
N GLU A 151 -19.48 -9.75 3.87
CA GLU A 151 -19.55 -10.62 2.70
C GLU A 151 -19.08 -12.04 3.01
N SER A 152 -19.61 -13.00 2.25
CA SER A 152 -19.25 -14.41 2.41
C SER A 152 -17.80 -14.68 2.03
N LEU A 153 -17.19 -15.68 2.66
CA LEU A 153 -15.85 -16.15 2.33
C LEU A 153 -15.69 -16.57 0.85
N SER A 154 -16.78 -16.97 0.18
CA SER A 154 -16.77 -17.28 -1.25
C SER A 154 -16.43 -16.07 -2.11
N LYS A 155 -17.06 -14.92 -1.88
CA LYS A 155 -16.78 -13.67 -2.60
C LYS A 155 -15.35 -13.18 -2.38
N ILE A 156 -14.84 -13.32 -1.17
CA ILE A 156 -13.44 -12.99 -0.86
C ILE A 156 -12.47 -13.92 -1.64
N LYS A 157 -12.78 -15.20 -1.73
CA LYS A 157 -12.00 -16.16 -2.53
C LYS A 157 -12.03 -15.81 -4.02
N GLU A 158 -13.21 -15.50 -4.57
CA GLU A 158 -13.37 -15.08 -5.98
C GLU A 158 -12.55 -13.82 -6.27
N PHE A 159 -12.59 -12.81 -5.40
CA PHE A 159 -11.79 -11.60 -5.56
C PHE A 159 -10.29 -11.91 -5.59
N ASN A 160 -9.79 -12.70 -4.64
CA ASN A 160 -8.37 -13.06 -4.58
C ASN A 160 -7.94 -13.90 -5.79
N LEU A 161 -8.79 -14.82 -6.24
CA LEU A 161 -8.53 -15.64 -7.41
C LEU A 161 -8.48 -14.81 -8.70
N SER A 162 -9.46 -13.91 -8.89
CA SER A 162 -9.48 -12.98 -10.03
C SER A 162 -8.24 -12.08 -10.06
N ARG A 163 -7.79 -11.60 -8.91
CA ARG A 163 -6.55 -10.81 -8.81
C ARG A 163 -5.33 -11.64 -9.21
N ALA A 164 -5.19 -12.85 -8.67
CA ALA A 164 -4.09 -13.75 -9.01
C ALA A 164 -4.06 -14.10 -10.51
N GLN A 165 -5.23 -14.35 -11.12
CA GLN A 165 -5.34 -14.61 -12.56
C GLN A 165 -4.84 -13.42 -13.38
N LYS A 166 -5.21 -12.18 -13.03
CA LYS A 166 -4.72 -10.97 -13.71
C LYS A 166 -3.20 -10.81 -13.57
N GLU A 167 -2.65 -11.08 -12.41
CA GLU A 167 -1.20 -11.03 -12.17
C GLU A 167 -0.46 -12.06 -13.03
N ILE A 168 -0.99 -13.29 -13.15
CA ILE A 168 -0.46 -14.35 -14.02
C ILE A 168 -0.49 -13.93 -15.49
N GLU A 169 -1.61 -13.37 -15.94
CA GLU A 169 -1.77 -12.92 -17.33
C GLU A 169 -0.74 -11.83 -17.68
N GLN A 170 -0.56 -10.84 -16.79
CA GLN A 170 0.45 -9.80 -16.98
C GLN A 170 1.88 -10.36 -16.98
N ALA A 171 2.17 -11.33 -16.13
CA ALA A 171 3.47 -12.00 -16.12
C ALA A 171 3.74 -12.74 -17.44
N LYS A 172 2.74 -13.42 -18.02
CA LYS A 172 2.85 -14.07 -19.33
C LYS A 172 3.11 -13.08 -20.46
N LEU A 173 2.36 -11.96 -20.50
CA LEU A 173 2.56 -10.90 -21.51
C LEU A 173 3.98 -10.33 -21.47
N ARG A 174 4.54 -10.12 -20.26
CA ARG A 174 5.92 -9.67 -20.09
C ARG A 174 6.93 -10.70 -20.55
N TYR A 175 6.72 -11.97 -20.22
CA TYR A 175 7.57 -13.07 -20.67
C TYR A 175 7.63 -13.10 -22.20
N GLU A 176 6.50 -13.08 -22.89
CA GLU A 176 6.45 -13.08 -24.36
C GLU A 176 7.11 -11.83 -24.97
N PHE A 177 6.92 -10.65 -24.36
CA PHE A 177 7.59 -9.42 -24.79
C PHE A 177 9.11 -9.57 -24.76
N TYR A 178 9.66 -10.03 -23.62
CA TYR A 178 11.11 -10.18 -23.49
C TYR A 178 11.66 -11.32 -24.35
N LYS A 179 10.97 -12.44 -24.43
CA LYS A 179 11.33 -13.56 -25.32
C LYS A 179 11.48 -13.08 -26.75
N ASN A 180 10.46 -12.41 -27.29
CA ASN A 180 10.49 -11.88 -28.65
C ASN A 180 11.60 -10.83 -28.85
N LYS A 181 11.89 -10.02 -27.85
CA LYS A 181 12.97 -9.03 -27.88
C LYS A 181 14.33 -9.70 -27.98
N TYR A 182 14.61 -10.71 -27.16
CA TYR A 182 15.90 -11.40 -27.13
C TYR A 182 16.09 -12.35 -28.32
N GLU A 183 15.05 -13.02 -28.79
CA GLU A 183 15.13 -13.85 -29.99
C GLU A 183 15.45 -13.04 -31.26
N LYS A 184 15.02 -11.76 -31.32
CA LYS A 184 15.37 -10.85 -32.41
C LYS A 184 16.83 -10.35 -32.33
N GLN A 185 17.45 -10.37 -31.16
CA GLN A 185 18.85 -9.95 -30.98
C GLN A 185 19.84 -11.10 -31.27
N LEU A 186 19.38 -12.35 -31.31
CA LEU A 186 20.19 -13.53 -31.56
C LEU A 186 20.20 -13.94 -33.06
N LYS A 187 19.42 -13.26 -33.89
CA LYS A 187 19.41 -13.38 -35.35
C LYS A 187 20.18 -12.23 -35.98
#